data_b149b30c1fe390e7dc44c8cf3e44b750
#
_entry.id   b149b30c1fe390e7dc44c8cf3e44b750
#
_cell.length_a   1.000
_cell.length_b   1.000
_cell.length_c   1.000
_cell.angle_alpha   90.00
_cell.angle_beta   90.00
_cell.angle_gamma   90.00
#
_symmetry.space_group_name_H-M   'P 1'
#
loop_
_entity.id
_entity.type
_entity.pdbx_description
1 polymer ?
#
loop_
_entity_poly.entity_id
_entity_poly.type
_entity_poly.pdbx_seq_one_letter_code
_entity_poly.pdbx_strand_id
1 'polypeptide(L)'
;QKYTYEDVCRLLNWKKNMNAQNIGGYFYDAETKTLPVFINYDKTEDAIAYEDRFVTQAHLIALSKHPRKISSSDADHFFKRTEADKDNRILLFVRKNKDDKEAKEFYFLGEVFAQGEPIPIKMEKTGDDAFEINYKLDVPVREDIYEYIVSEA
;
A
#
# COMPACT_ATOMS: atom_id res chain seq x y z
N GLN A 1 -3.08 -16.12 -1.25
CA GLN A 1 -1.71 -16.53 -0.95
C GLN A 1 -1.04 -15.53 -0.03
N LYS A 2 -0.13 -16.01 0.79
CA LYS A 2 0.56 -15.19 1.78
C LYS A 2 2.04 -15.11 1.48
N TYR A 3 2.61 -13.92 1.67
CA TYR A 3 4.01 -13.67 1.36
C TYR A 3 4.64 -12.81 2.45
N THR A 4 5.92 -13.08 2.76
CA THR A 4 6.74 -12.17 3.56
C THR A 4 7.34 -11.11 2.63
N TYR A 5 7.92 -10.05 3.20
CA TYR A 5 8.67 -9.07 2.40
C TYR A 5 9.75 -9.74 1.56
N GLU A 6 10.49 -10.67 2.18
CA GLU A 6 11.56 -11.37 1.47
C GLU A 6 11.04 -12.19 0.31
N ASP A 7 9.90 -12.88 0.51
CA ASP A 7 9.28 -13.65 -0.55
C ASP A 7 8.90 -12.75 -1.73
N VAL A 8 8.33 -11.59 -1.46
CA VAL A 8 7.92 -10.65 -2.50
C VAL A 8 9.15 -10.16 -3.28
N CYS A 9 10.21 -9.77 -2.58
CA CYS A 9 11.43 -9.32 -3.24
C CYS A 9 12.00 -10.41 -4.15
N ARG A 10 11.98 -11.65 -3.69
CA ARG A 10 12.48 -12.79 -4.46
C ARG A 10 11.61 -13.10 -5.68
N LEU A 11 10.28 -13.10 -5.51
CA LEU A 11 9.35 -13.42 -6.57
C LEU A 11 9.37 -12.38 -7.69
N LEU A 12 9.62 -11.12 -7.35
CA LEU A 12 9.66 -10.03 -8.32
C LEU A 12 11.06 -9.74 -8.85
N ASN A 13 12.04 -10.56 -8.50
CA ASN A 13 13.44 -10.42 -8.94
C ASN A 13 14.05 -9.06 -8.62
N TRP A 14 13.68 -8.48 -7.50
CA TRP A 14 14.29 -7.22 -7.07
C TRP A 14 15.72 -7.48 -6.59
N LYS A 15 16.63 -6.60 -7.01
CA LYS A 15 18.03 -6.69 -6.62
C LYS A 15 18.28 -6.29 -5.18
N LYS A 16 17.36 -5.53 -4.59
CA LYS A 16 17.48 -5.11 -3.19
C LYS A 16 16.64 -5.99 -2.30
N ASN A 17 17.32 -6.63 -1.37
CA ASN A 17 16.66 -7.35 -0.29
C ASN A 17 16.33 -6.33 0.79
N MET A 18 15.10 -5.86 0.80
CA MET A 18 14.68 -4.87 1.77
C MET A 18 14.34 -5.54 3.09
N ASN A 19 14.98 -5.07 4.16
CA ASN A 19 14.61 -5.49 5.51
C ASN A 19 13.20 -4.95 5.81
N ALA A 20 12.34 -5.79 6.38
CA ALA A 20 10.97 -5.41 6.73
C ALA A 20 10.91 -4.12 7.57
N GLN A 21 11.91 -3.89 8.41
CA GLN A 21 11.97 -2.68 9.24
C GLN A 21 12.21 -1.41 8.44
N ASN A 22 12.76 -1.55 7.24
CA ASN A 22 13.10 -0.41 6.37
C ASN A 22 12.03 -0.12 5.33
N ILE A 23 11.01 -0.95 5.23
CA ILE A 23 9.93 -0.77 4.27
C ILE A 23 8.83 0.04 4.94
N GLY A 24 8.76 1.31 4.60
CA GLY A 24 7.74 2.21 5.12
C GLY A 24 6.50 2.21 4.24
N GLY A 25 5.80 1.08 4.15
CA GLY A 25 4.55 0.99 3.42
C GLY A 25 4.69 0.65 1.94
N TYR A 26 5.61 1.25 1.22
CA TYR A 26 5.83 0.96 -0.20
C TYR A 26 7.25 1.32 -0.61
N PHE A 27 7.67 0.80 -1.75
CA PHE A 27 8.89 1.29 -2.40
C PHE A 27 8.75 1.13 -3.91
N TYR A 28 9.54 1.88 -4.65
CA TYR A 28 9.52 1.84 -6.10
C TYR A 28 10.80 1.18 -6.63
N ASP A 29 10.65 0.19 -7.49
CA ASP A 29 11.77 -0.41 -8.20
C ASP A 29 11.72 0.03 -9.67
N ALA A 30 12.62 0.93 -10.03
CA ALA A 30 12.65 1.50 -11.37
C ALA A 30 13.07 0.48 -12.42
N GLU A 31 13.82 -0.54 -12.03
CA GLU A 31 14.33 -1.54 -12.96
C GLU A 31 13.22 -2.46 -13.47
N THR A 32 12.33 -2.90 -12.58
CA THR A 32 11.21 -3.76 -12.94
C THR A 32 9.91 -2.99 -13.16
N LYS A 33 9.92 -1.68 -12.90
CA LYS A 33 8.72 -0.83 -12.98
C LYS A 33 7.62 -1.32 -12.05
N THR A 34 7.98 -1.77 -10.87
CA THR A 34 7.02 -2.24 -9.88
C THR A 34 7.03 -1.37 -8.63
N LEU A 35 5.84 -1.22 -8.07
CA LEU A 35 5.60 -0.41 -6.89
C LEU A 35 4.78 -1.26 -5.90
N PRO A 36 5.45 -2.11 -5.10
CA PRO A 36 4.74 -2.91 -4.12
C PRO A 36 4.31 -2.06 -2.93
N VAL A 37 3.07 -2.26 -2.50
CA VAL A 37 2.46 -1.55 -1.38
C VAL A 37 2.13 -2.56 -0.30
N PHE A 38 2.67 -2.34 0.89
CA PHE A 38 2.47 -3.22 2.05
C PHE A 38 1.66 -2.48 3.10
N ILE A 39 0.50 -3.01 3.42
CA ILE A 39 -0.43 -2.38 4.35
C ILE A 39 -0.65 -3.27 5.56
N ASN A 40 -0.45 -2.69 6.74
CA ASN A 40 -0.86 -3.30 8.00
C ASN A 40 -2.25 -2.74 8.31
N TYR A 41 -3.27 -3.56 8.11
CA TYR A 41 -4.65 -3.12 8.28
C TYR A 41 -5.06 -3.23 9.73
N ASP A 42 -5.12 -2.11 10.41
CA ASP A 42 -5.47 -2.05 11.81
C ASP A 42 -6.72 -1.19 12.00
N LYS A 43 -7.75 -1.79 12.58
CA LYS A 43 -9.01 -1.12 12.85
C LYS A 43 -9.29 -1.06 14.35
N THR A 44 -8.25 -0.86 15.15
CA THR A 44 -8.43 -0.64 16.58
C THR A 44 -9.03 0.73 16.85
N GLU A 45 -9.45 0.96 18.10
CA GLU A 45 -10.03 2.24 18.52
C GLU A 45 -9.09 3.42 18.32
N ASP A 46 -7.80 3.16 18.28
CA ASP A 46 -6.78 4.17 18.06
C ASP A 46 -6.56 4.49 16.58
N ALA A 47 -7.24 3.79 15.68
CA ALA A 47 -7.12 4.06 14.25
C ALA A 47 -7.71 5.42 13.94
N ILE A 48 -6.88 6.28 13.38
CA ILE A 48 -7.30 7.63 13.00
C ILE A 48 -7.95 7.62 11.61
N ALA A 49 -8.75 8.65 11.36
CA ALA A 49 -9.60 8.75 10.17
C ALA A 49 -8.86 8.69 8.84
N TYR A 50 -7.56 8.91 8.83
CA TYR A 50 -6.76 8.90 7.58
C TYR A 50 -5.95 7.64 7.39
N GLU A 51 -6.13 6.61 8.22
CA GLU A 51 -5.39 5.38 8.00
C GLU A 51 -5.93 4.62 6.80
N ASP A 52 -5.09 3.71 6.28
CA ASP A 52 -5.44 2.89 5.14
C ASP A 52 -6.74 2.13 5.42
N ARG A 53 -7.68 2.18 4.49
CA ARG A 53 -9.00 1.59 4.69
C ARG A 53 -9.66 1.13 3.40
N PHE A 54 -10.33 0.00 3.48
CA PHE A 54 -11.19 -0.44 2.39
C PHE A 54 -12.50 0.33 2.40
N VAL A 55 -12.92 0.80 1.23
CA VAL A 55 -14.24 1.37 1.01
C VAL A 55 -15.19 0.27 0.54
N THR A 56 -14.69 -0.58 -0.37
CA THR A 56 -15.39 -1.78 -0.84
C THR A 56 -14.34 -2.86 -1.08
N GLN A 57 -14.76 -4.06 -1.48
CA GLN A 57 -13.83 -5.14 -1.83
C GLN A 57 -12.91 -4.79 -3.00
N ALA A 58 -13.26 -3.79 -3.79
CA ALA A 58 -12.48 -3.37 -4.95
C ALA A 58 -11.87 -1.96 -4.81
N HIS A 59 -12.03 -1.32 -3.66
CA HIS A 59 -11.58 0.06 -3.47
C HIS A 59 -10.95 0.24 -2.10
N LEU A 60 -9.67 0.59 -2.09
CA LEU A 60 -8.91 0.87 -0.87
C LEU A 60 -8.37 2.29 -0.94
N ILE A 61 -8.45 3.03 0.16
CA ILE A 61 -7.79 4.33 0.28
C ILE A 61 -6.56 4.14 1.18
N ALA A 62 -5.41 4.59 0.71
CA ALA A 62 -4.17 4.47 1.44
C ALA A 62 -3.43 5.81 1.50
N LEU A 63 -2.52 5.91 2.47
CA LEU A 63 -1.71 7.11 2.65
C LEU A 63 -0.34 6.95 2.02
N SER A 64 0.20 8.07 1.53
CA SER A 64 1.61 8.14 1.16
C SER A 64 2.47 8.09 2.42
N LYS A 65 3.77 7.90 2.21
CA LYS A 65 4.75 8.21 3.27
C LYS A 65 4.64 9.69 3.62
N HIS A 66 5.12 10.07 4.78
CA HIS A 66 5.15 11.47 5.18
C HIS A 66 6.52 11.83 5.77
N PRO A 67 7.05 13.03 5.48
CA PRO A 67 6.38 14.08 4.67
C PRO A 67 6.49 13.80 3.17
N ARG A 68 5.38 13.93 2.47
CA ARG A 68 5.34 13.84 0.99
C ARG A 68 4.26 14.77 0.46
N LYS A 69 4.58 15.51 -0.61
CA LYS A 69 3.63 16.41 -1.27
C LYS A 69 3.06 15.76 -2.52
N ILE A 70 1.94 16.29 -3.00
CA ILE A 70 1.34 15.80 -4.25
C ILE A 70 2.23 16.04 -5.47
N SER A 71 3.25 16.87 -5.33
CA SER A 71 4.25 17.13 -6.39
C SER A 71 5.47 16.20 -6.30
N SER A 72 5.50 15.28 -5.34
CA SER A 72 6.64 14.39 -5.13
C SER A 72 6.79 13.33 -6.21
N SER A 73 7.98 12.75 -6.31
CA SER A 73 8.20 11.62 -7.21
C SER A 73 7.37 10.40 -6.82
N ASP A 74 7.04 10.26 -5.53
CA ASP A 74 6.12 9.20 -5.08
C ASP A 74 4.79 9.31 -5.83
N ALA A 75 4.20 10.51 -5.88
CA ALA A 75 2.95 10.72 -6.59
C ALA A 75 3.10 10.45 -8.10
N ASP A 76 4.23 10.84 -8.68
CA ASP A 76 4.49 10.55 -10.09
C ASP A 76 4.45 9.04 -10.36
N HIS A 77 5.06 8.25 -9.48
CA HIS A 77 5.10 6.80 -9.64
C HIS A 77 3.71 6.17 -9.53
N PHE A 78 2.92 6.56 -8.53
CA PHE A 78 1.58 6.01 -8.33
C PHE A 78 0.62 6.41 -9.43
N PHE A 79 0.66 7.67 -9.86
CA PHE A 79 -0.30 8.23 -10.80
C PHE A 79 0.20 8.23 -12.24
N LYS A 80 1.37 7.62 -12.47
CA LYS A 80 1.96 7.46 -13.81
C LYS A 80 2.07 8.77 -14.57
N ARG A 81 2.55 9.81 -13.89
CA ARG A 81 2.54 11.17 -14.42
C ARG A 81 3.71 11.51 -15.34
N THR A 82 4.74 10.68 -15.39
CA THR A 82 5.88 10.89 -16.28
C THR A 82 5.98 9.76 -17.29
N GLU A 83 6.73 10.01 -18.37
CA GLU A 83 6.95 8.97 -19.38
C GLU A 83 7.62 7.73 -18.79
N ALA A 84 8.53 7.91 -17.83
CA ALA A 84 9.20 6.81 -17.18
C ALA A 84 8.25 5.96 -16.32
N ASP A 85 7.14 6.54 -15.89
CA ASP A 85 6.19 5.91 -14.96
C ASP A 85 5.00 5.24 -15.65
N LYS A 86 4.83 5.44 -16.94
CA LYS A 86 3.61 5.01 -17.63
C LYS A 86 3.33 3.51 -17.57
N ASP A 87 4.37 2.69 -17.44
CA ASP A 87 4.24 1.24 -17.40
C ASP A 87 4.36 0.67 -15.99
N ASN A 88 4.34 1.52 -14.98
CA ASN A 88 4.44 1.08 -13.60
C ASN A 88 3.26 0.18 -13.21
N ARG A 89 3.56 -0.83 -12.41
CA ARG A 89 2.54 -1.73 -11.87
C ARG A 89 2.56 -1.64 -10.35
N ILE A 90 1.40 -1.39 -9.78
CA ILE A 90 1.22 -1.30 -8.33
C ILE A 90 0.68 -2.64 -7.85
N LEU A 91 1.38 -3.26 -6.90
CA LEU A 91 1.01 -4.58 -6.38
C LEU A 91 0.68 -4.44 -4.90
N LEU A 92 -0.51 -4.90 -4.51
CA LEU A 92 -1.04 -4.69 -3.16
C LEU A 92 -0.86 -5.92 -2.28
N PHE A 93 -0.27 -5.72 -1.11
CA PHE A 93 -0.05 -6.73 -0.09
C PHE A 93 -0.63 -6.21 1.22
N VAL A 94 -1.50 -6.98 1.84
CA VAL A 94 -2.18 -6.56 3.09
C VAL A 94 -2.06 -7.66 4.13
N ARG A 95 -1.79 -7.27 5.37
CA ARG A 95 -1.93 -8.17 6.51
C ARG A 95 -2.75 -7.48 7.58
N LYS A 96 -3.44 -8.27 8.37
CA LYS A 96 -4.22 -7.77 9.49
C LYS A 96 -3.32 -7.70 10.71
N ASN A 97 -3.34 -6.56 11.38
CA ASN A 97 -2.72 -6.39 12.69
C ASN A 97 -1.22 -6.70 12.77
N LYS A 98 -0.43 -5.64 12.73
CA LYS A 98 1.03 -5.72 12.85
C LYS A 98 1.51 -6.34 14.18
N ASP A 99 0.66 -6.36 15.21
CA ASP A 99 1.01 -6.86 16.53
C ASP A 99 0.81 -8.36 16.67
N ASP A 100 0.26 -9.01 15.65
CA ASP A 100 0.18 -10.46 15.62
C ASP A 100 1.56 -11.01 15.28
N LYS A 101 2.28 -11.46 16.28
CA LYS A 101 3.65 -11.95 16.13
C LYS A 101 3.77 -13.16 15.21
N GLU A 102 2.66 -13.84 14.95
CA GLU A 102 2.64 -14.99 14.06
C GLU A 102 2.32 -14.61 12.62
N ALA A 103 1.71 -13.44 12.41
CA ALA A 103 1.30 -13.00 11.09
C ALA A 103 2.38 -12.16 10.42
N LYS A 104 3.49 -12.79 10.06
CA LYS A 104 4.55 -12.11 9.30
C LYS A 104 4.24 -12.03 7.82
N GLU A 105 3.22 -12.76 7.36
CA GLU A 105 2.91 -12.90 5.96
C GLU A 105 1.77 -11.97 5.55
N PHE A 106 1.88 -11.45 4.34
CA PHE A 106 0.87 -10.60 3.73
C PHE A 106 0.05 -11.41 2.74
N TYR A 107 -1.24 -11.08 2.61
CA TYR A 107 -2.05 -11.54 1.50
C TYR A 107 -1.72 -10.69 0.28
N PHE A 108 -1.44 -11.33 -0.84
CA PHE A 108 -1.29 -10.64 -2.11
C PHE A 108 -2.68 -10.45 -2.72
N LEU A 109 -3.10 -9.20 -2.85
CA LEU A 109 -4.43 -8.87 -3.36
C LEU A 109 -4.43 -8.47 -4.83
N GLY A 110 -3.30 -8.59 -5.51
CA GLY A 110 -3.19 -8.39 -6.95
C GLY A 110 -2.75 -6.99 -7.33
N GLU A 111 -2.90 -6.68 -8.60
CA GLU A 111 -2.57 -5.37 -9.16
C GLU A 111 -3.68 -4.38 -8.84
N VAL A 112 -3.28 -3.14 -8.53
CA VAL A 112 -4.21 -2.05 -8.26
C VAL A 112 -3.85 -0.84 -9.11
N PHE A 113 -4.79 0.08 -9.24
CA PHE A 113 -4.63 1.29 -10.05
C PHE A 113 -4.98 2.51 -9.20
N ALA A 114 -4.11 3.52 -9.23
CA ALA A 114 -4.41 4.80 -8.60
C ALA A 114 -5.46 5.52 -9.43
N GLN A 115 -6.56 5.92 -8.80
CA GLN A 115 -7.66 6.60 -9.48
C GLN A 115 -7.70 8.09 -9.13
N GLY A 116 -8.05 8.91 -10.09
CA GLY A 116 -8.18 10.34 -9.88
C GLY A 116 -6.84 11.00 -9.63
N GLU A 117 -6.84 11.97 -8.74
CA GLU A 117 -5.65 12.73 -8.37
C GLU A 117 -5.27 12.44 -6.92
N PRO A 118 -3.99 12.63 -6.54
CA PRO A 118 -3.61 12.52 -5.15
C PRO A 118 -4.33 13.61 -4.33
N ILE A 119 -4.82 13.25 -3.16
CA ILE A 119 -5.56 14.17 -2.30
C ILE A 119 -4.63 14.63 -1.17
N PRO A 120 -4.21 15.91 -1.17
CA PRO A 120 -3.28 16.39 -0.16
C PRO A 120 -3.94 16.46 1.22
N ILE A 121 -3.21 16.02 2.23
CA ILE A 121 -3.65 16.09 3.63
C ILE A 121 -2.48 16.52 4.51
N LYS A 122 -2.79 16.90 5.74
CA LYS A 122 -1.81 17.14 6.80
C LYS A 122 -1.97 16.08 7.87
N MET A 123 -0.86 15.47 8.25
CA MET A 123 -0.88 14.50 9.37
C MET A 123 -1.17 15.23 10.66
N GLU A 124 -2.16 14.76 11.41
CA GLU A 124 -2.65 15.44 12.60
C GLU A 124 -1.60 15.59 13.68
N LYS A 125 -0.83 14.53 13.94
CA LYS A 125 0.13 14.53 15.04
C LYS A 125 1.41 15.31 14.75
N THR A 126 1.86 15.32 13.51
CA THR A 126 3.16 15.90 13.12
C THR A 126 3.03 17.15 12.27
N GLY A 127 1.88 17.36 11.65
CA GLY A 127 1.68 18.43 10.69
C GLY A 127 2.35 18.18 9.34
N ASP A 128 2.91 16.99 9.14
CA ASP A 128 3.58 16.64 7.89
C ASP A 128 2.61 16.60 6.72
N ASP A 129 3.12 16.97 5.54
CA ASP A 129 2.37 16.78 4.30
C ASP A 129 2.30 15.29 3.95
N ALA A 130 1.14 14.86 3.48
CA ALA A 130 0.94 13.53 2.94
C ALA A 130 -0.15 13.61 1.87
N PHE A 131 -0.42 12.51 1.17
CA PHE A 131 -1.54 12.47 0.24
C PHE A 131 -2.22 11.12 0.33
N GLU A 132 -3.52 11.12 0.07
CA GLU A 132 -4.30 9.90 -0.05
C GLU A 132 -4.32 9.43 -1.49
N ILE A 133 -4.29 8.11 -1.64
CA ILE A 133 -4.35 7.44 -2.94
C ILE A 133 -5.58 6.54 -2.93
N ASN A 134 -6.45 6.71 -3.91
CA ASN A 134 -7.60 5.82 -4.11
C ASN A 134 -7.17 4.70 -5.04
N TYR A 135 -7.05 3.49 -4.51
CA TYR A 135 -6.69 2.33 -5.31
C TYR A 135 -7.94 1.59 -5.75
N LYS A 136 -8.02 1.32 -7.04
CA LYS A 136 -8.99 0.38 -7.58
C LYS A 136 -8.29 -0.96 -7.77
N LEU A 137 -8.83 -2.02 -7.19
CA LEU A 137 -8.29 -3.36 -7.36
C LEU A 137 -8.77 -3.91 -8.70
N ASP A 138 -7.84 -4.52 -9.45
CA ASP A 138 -8.16 -5.17 -10.71
C ASP A 138 -9.17 -6.31 -10.51
N VAL A 139 -8.96 -7.07 -9.42
CA VAL A 139 -9.88 -8.14 -9.02
C VAL A 139 -10.34 -7.85 -7.59
N PRO A 140 -11.65 -7.77 -7.33
CA PRO A 140 -12.13 -7.54 -5.97
C PRO A 140 -11.60 -8.59 -5.00
N VAL A 141 -11.33 -8.16 -3.75
CA VAL A 141 -10.86 -9.08 -2.72
C VAL A 141 -11.91 -10.15 -2.49
N ARG A 142 -11.50 -11.40 -2.39
CA ARG A 142 -12.38 -12.51 -2.08
C ARG A 142 -13.10 -12.26 -0.77
N GLU A 143 -14.39 -12.56 -0.70
CA GLU A 143 -15.24 -12.19 0.42
C GLU A 143 -14.69 -12.66 1.78
N ASP A 144 -14.23 -13.89 1.87
CA ASP A 144 -13.71 -14.45 3.11
C ASP A 144 -12.45 -13.73 3.60
N ILE A 145 -11.56 -13.38 2.67
CA ILE A 145 -10.34 -12.62 2.98
C ILE A 145 -10.70 -11.19 3.38
N TYR A 146 -11.61 -10.57 2.66
CA TYR A 146 -12.07 -9.21 2.96
C TYR A 146 -12.66 -9.13 4.37
N GLU A 147 -13.58 -10.04 4.70
CA GLU A 147 -14.19 -10.07 6.02
C GLU A 147 -13.16 -10.27 7.13
N TYR A 148 -12.18 -11.15 6.89
CA TYR A 148 -11.11 -11.38 7.86
C TYR A 148 -10.30 -10.09 8.09
N ILE A 149 -9.92 -9.39 7.03
CA ILE A 149 -9.07 -8.19 7.12
C ILE A 149 -9.80 -7.06 7.84
N VAL A 150 -11.07 -6.81 7.48
CA VAL A 150 -11.81 -5.66 8.02
C VAL A 150 -12.49 -5.93 9.36
N SER A 151 -12.50 -7.16 9.83
CA SER A 151 -13.14 -7.49 11.11
C SER A 151 -12.37 -6.87 12.28
N GLU A 152 -13.09 -6.46 13.32
CA GLU A 152 -12.51 -5.84 14.51
C GLU A 152 -11.93 -6.84 15.50
N ALA A 153 -12.30 -8.07 15.40
CA ALA A 153 -11.87 -9.10 16.35
C ALA A 153 -10.45 -9.55 16.12
#